data_789777f5df38543595013d148b9c0660
#
_entry.id   789777f5df38543595013d148b9c0660
#
_cell.length_a   1.000
_cell.length_b   1.000
_cell.length_c   1.000
_cell.angle_alpha   90.00
_cell.angle_beta   90.00
_cell.angle_gamma   90.00
#
_symmetry.space_group_name_H-M   'P 1'
#
loop_
_entity.id
_entity.type
_entity.pdbx_description
1 polymer ?
#
loop_
_entity_poly.entity_id
_entity_poly.type
_entity_poly.pdbx_seq_one_letter_code
_entity_poly.pdbx_strand_id
1 'polypeptide(L)'
;MPPGAAEARHLHERARQFFYVLAGSLTMELEGERRRISAGEGLEVPPGAAHQALNDSDADVHFLVISHPPSHGDRVPRPPDTK
;
A
#
# COMPACT_ATOMS: atom_id res chain seq x y z
N MET A 1 6.36 -1.78 9.71
CA MET A 1 5.00 -1.38 10.09
C MET A 1 4.51 -2.30 11.19
N PRO A 2 4.29 -1.78 12.38
CA PRO A 2 3.86 -2.61 13.50
C PRO A 2 2.39 -3.01 13.38
N PRO A 3 1.95 -3.98 14.20
CA PRO A 3 0.54 -4.37 14.22
C PRO A 3 -0.39 -3.19 14.48
N GLY A 4 -1.47 -3.12 13.73
CA GLY A 4 -2.46 -2.05 13.85
C GLY A 4 -2.11 -0.76 13.14
N ALA A 5 -0.90 -0.64 12.57
CA ALA A 5 -0.51 0.55 11.85
C ALA A 5 -1.09 0.54 10.43
N ALA A 6 -1.36 1.75 9.93
CA ALA A 6 -1.85 1.92 8.59
C ALA A 6 -1.39 3.28 8.08
N GLU A 7 -1.09 3.35 6.80
CA GLU A 7 -0.86 4.65 6.18
C GLU A 7 -2.20 5.28 5.77
N ALA A 8 -2.20 6.58 5.52
CA ALA A 8 -3.41 7.23 5.02
C ALA A 8 -3.70 6.74 3.60
N ARG A 9 -4.98 6.55 3.30
CA ARG A 9 -5.39 6.12 1.96
C ARG A 9 -5.11 7.25 0.96
N HIS A 10 -4.46 6.92 -0.16
CA HIS A 10 -4.02 7.92 -1.12
C HIS A 10 -3.83 7.30 -2.49
N LEU A 11 -3.57 8.16 -3.47
CA LEU A 11 -3.12 7.73 -4.79
C LEU A 11 -1.93 8.57 -5.22
N HIS A 12 -1.18 8.08 -6.20
CA HIS A 12 -0.15 8.84 -6.87
C HIS A 12 -0.60 9.06 -8.31
N GLU A 13 -0.51 10.30 -8.77
CA GLU A 13 -1.03 10.64 -10.10
C GLU A 13 -0.16 10.10 -11.22
N ARG A 14 1.15 10.00 -10.99
CA ARG A 14 2.09 9.61 -12.03
C ARG A 14 2.92 8.39 -11.68
N ALA A 15 3.20 8.17 -10.40
CA ALA A 15 4.09 7.10 -9.99
C ALA A 15 3.36 5.76 -9.99
N ARG A 16 4.04 4.76 -10.52
CA ARG A 16 3.65 3.35 -10.38
C ARG A 16 4.47 2.81 -9.23
N GLN A 17 3.85 2.09 -8.31
CA GLN A 17 4.52 1.55 -7.15
C GLN A 17 4.47 0.03 -7.16
N PHE A 18 5.51 -0.59 -6.63
CA PHE A 18 5.57 -2.02 -6.43
C PHE A 18 5.91 -2.27 -4.97
N PHE A 19 5.05 -3.01 -4.28
CA PHE A 19 5.23 -3.39 -2.88
C PHE A 19 5.69 -4.84 -2.84
N TYR A 20 6.78 -5.10 -2.11
CA TYR A 20 7.32 -6.44 -1.97
C TYR A 20 7.53 -6.74 -0.50
N VAL A 21 6.92 -7.80 0.01
CA VAL A 21 6.96 -8.14 1.44
C VAL A 21 8.16 -9.01 1.73
N LEU A 22 8.98 -8.57 2.69
CA LEU A 22 10.19 -9.27 3.13
C LEU A 22 9.88 -10.21 4.29
N ALA A 23 9.05 -9.80 5.24
CA ALA A 23 8.71 -10.58 6.42
C ALA A 23 7.33 -10.16 6.89
N GLY A 24 6.58 -11.11 7.42
CA GLY A 24 5.24 -10.85 7.92
C GLY A 24 4.21 -10.87 6.82
N SER A 25 3.11 -10.19 7.04
CA SER A 25 1.99 -10.16 6.11
C SER A 25 1.43 -8.75 6.04
N LEU A 26 1.32 -8.22 4.83
CA LEU A 26 0.81 -6.88 4.57
C LEU A 26 -0.58 -6.99 3.98
N THR A 27 -1.50 -6.18 4.47
CA THR A 27 -2.81 -6.04 3.83
C THR A 27 -2.80 -4.78 2.98
N MET A 28 -3.17 -4.92 1.73
CA MET A 28 -3.27 -3.80 0.80
C MET A 28 -4.71 -3.67 0.36
N GLU A 29 -5.31 -2.52 0.65
CA GLU A 29 -6.58 -2.18 0.04
C GLU A 29 -6.28 -1.43 -1.25
N LEU A 30 -6.76 -1.94 -2.37
CA LEU A 30 -6.52 -1.37 -3.69
C LEU A 30 -7.86 -1.20 -4.38
N GLU A 31 -8.26 0.04 -4.61
CA GLU A 31 -9.52 0.39 -5.27
C GLU A 31 -10.72 -0.33 -4.63
N GLY A 32 -10.73 -0.42 -3.29
CA GLY A 32 -11.81 -1.05 -2.54
C GLY A 32 -11.67 -2.54 -2.29
N GLU A 33 -10.66 -3.19 -2.86
CA GLU A 33 -10.41 -4.63 -2.65
C GLU A 33 -9.26 -4.81 -1.69
N ARG A 34 -9.42 -5.67 -0.71
CA ARG A 34 -8.35 -6.03 0.22
C ARG A 34 -7.65 -7.28 -0.25
N ARG A 35 -6.33 -7.22 -0.25
CA ARG A 35 -5.47 -8.36 -0.60
C ARG A 35 -4.43 -8.52 0.47
N ARG A 36 -4.17 -9.78 0.86
CA ARG A 36 -3.11 -10.10 1.80
C ARG A 36 -1.88 -10.53 1.01
N ILE A 37 -0.75 -9.90 1.32
CA ILE A 37 0.51 -10.16 0.64
C ILE A 37 1.46 -10.72 1.67
N SER A 38 1.92 -11.96 1.47
CA SER A 38 2.81 -12.64 2.39
C SER A 38 4.26 -12.43 1.98
N ALA A 39 5.19 -12.83 2.86
CA ALA A 39 6.62 -12.71 2.58
C ALA A 39 6.96 -13.39 1.24
N GLY A 40 7.75 -12.72 0.43
CA GLY A 40 8.13 -13.21 -0.89
C GLY A 40 7.15 -12.87 -1.99
N GLU A 41 6.05 -12.19 -1.67
CA GLU A 41 5.05 -11.79 -2.67
C GLU A 41 5.08 -10.30 -2.88
N GLY A 42 4.63 -9.87 -4.05
CA GLY A 42 4.57 -8.46 -4.40
C GLY A 42 3.24 -8.07 -5.00
N LEU A 43 3.00 -6.76 -5.01
CA LEU A 43 1.80 -6.19 -5.59
C LEU A 43 2.14 -4.88 -6.27
N GLU A 44 1.68 -4.73 -7.50
CA GLU A 44 1.84 -3.50 -8.25
C GLU A 44 0.63 -2.60 -8.06
N VAL A 45 0.89 -1.30 -7.84
CA VAL A 45 -0.16 -0.27 -7.74
C VAL A 45 0.06 0.69 -8.92
N PRO A 46 -0.86 0.71 -9.89
CA PRO A 46 -0.71 1.61 -11.03
C PRO A 46 -1.00 3.06 -10.66
N PRO A 47 -0.53 4.01 -11.48
CA PRO A 47 -0.87 5.43 -11.25
C PRO A 47 -2.36 5.64 -11.20
N GLY A 48 -2.81 6.52 -10.31
CA GLY A 48 -4.22 6.87 -10.17
C GLY A 48 -5.04 5.90 -9.35
N ALA A 49 -4.47 4.75 -8.95
CA ALA A 49 -5.21 3.78 -8.15
C ALA A 49 -5.12 4.13 -6.67
N ALA A 50 -6.27 4.36 -6.05
CA ALA A 50 -6.34 4.65 -4.63
C ALA A 50 -6.03 3.39 -3.82
N HIS A 51 -5.18 3.54 -2.80
CA HIS A 51 -4.73 2.39 -2.03
C HIS A 51 -4.36 2.78 -0.60
N GLN A 52 -4.30 1.77 0.25
CA GLN A 52 -3.89 1.92 1.64
C GLN A 52 -3.18 0.64 2.08
N ALA A 53 -1.94 0.80 2.56
CA ALA A 53 -1.21 -0.30 3.18
C ALA A 53 -1.52 -0.31 4.66
N LEU A 54 -1.80 -1.49 5.20
CA LEU A 54 -2.08 -1.62 6.63
C LEU A 54 -1.59 -2.97 7.12
N ASN A 55 -1.34 -3.03 8.43
CA ASN A 55 -0.95 -4.26 9.10
C ASN A 55 -2.03 -4.64 10.09
N ASP A 56 -2.91 -5.54 9.69
CA ASP A 56 -3.97 -6.07 10.55
C ASP A 56 -3.61 -7.41 11.16
N SER A 57 -2.33 -7.78 11.07
CA SER A 57 -1.81 -9.00 11.70
C SER A 57 -1.34 -8.69 13.13
N ASP A 58 -0.85 -9.71 13.83
CA ASP A 58 -0.33 -9.56 15.17
C ASP A 58 1.20 -9.51 15.25
N ALA A 59 1.86 -9.35 14.11
CA ALA A 59 3.32 -9.27 14.02
C ALA A 59 3.73 -8.11 13.10
N ASP A 60 4.97 -7.65 13.25
CA ASP A 60 5.50 -6.62 12.36
C ASP A 60 5.53 -7.11 10.92
N VAL A 61 5.33 -6.20 9.98
CA VAL A 61 5.55 -6.48 8.57
C VAL A 61 6.69 -5.60 8.07
N HIS A 62 7.59 -6.19 7.31
CA HIS A 62 8.72 -5.51 6.67
C HIS A 62 8.55 -5.63 5.16
N PHE A 63 8.54 -4.50 4.47
CA PHE A 63 8.32 -4.50 3.04
C PHE A 63 9.07 -3.35 2.37
N LEU A 64 9.30 -3.51 1.09
CA LEU A 64 9.93 -2.49 0.24
C LEU A 64 8.86 -1.86 -0.64
N VAL A 65 9.04 -0.58 -0.92
CA VAL A 65 8.20 0.13 -1.88
C VAL A 65 9.12 0.73 -2.93
N ILE A 66 8.87 0.40 -4.18
CA ILE A 66 9.61 0.94 -5.31
C ILE A 66 8.66 1.81 -6.12
N SER A 67 9.04 3.06 -6.36
CA SER A 67 8.21 4.00 -7.11
C SER A 67 8.95 4.43 -8.37
N HIS A 68 8.23 4.48 -9.50
CA HIS A 68 8.79 4.95 -10.76
C HIS A 68 7.70 5.61 -11.60
N PRO A 69 7.88 6.86 -12.01
CA PRO A 69 8.92 7.80 -11.57
C PRO A 69 8.82 8.07 -10.07
N PRO A 70 9.78 8.76 -9.45
CA PRO A 70 9.71 9.05 -8.03
C PRO A 70 8.37 9.67 -7.67
N SER A 71 7.79 9.22 -6.55
CA SER A 71 6.45 9.63 -6.12
C SER A 71 6.45 10.97 -5.39
N HIS A 72 7.59 11.61 -5.28
CA HIS A 72 7.73 12.86 -4.55
C HIS A 72 6.82 13.93 -5.16
N GLY A 73 5.92 14.46 -4.34
CA GLY A 73 5.06 15.57 -4.76
C GLY A 73 3.81 15.18 -5.53
N ASP A 74 3.56 13.88 -5.80
CA ASP A 74 2.38 13.49 -6.57
C ASP A 74 1.34 12.72 -5.74
N ARG A 75 1.49 12.70 -4.43
CA ARG A 75 0.56 12.02 -3.53
C ARG A 75 -0.71 12.83 -3.35
N VAL A 76 -1.86 12.20 -3.57
CA VAL A 76 -3.16 12.83 -3.42
C VAL A 76 -3.97 12.04 -2.41
N PRO A 77 -4.40 12.66 -1.30
CA PRO A 77 -5.26 11.97 -0.33
C PRO A 77 -6.54 11.49 -0.99
N ARG A 78 -6.93 10.29 -0.66
CA ARG A 78 -8.16 9.71 -1.19
C ARG A 78 -8.85 8.91 -0.10
N PRO A 79 -9.52 9.59 0.86
CA PRO A 79 -10.23 8.87 1.90
C PRO A 79 -11.33 8.00 1.30
N PRO A 80 -11.70 6.90 1.99
CA PRO A 80 -12.79 6.06 1.50
C PRO A 80 -14.09 6.85 1.48
N ASP A 81 -14.97 6.50 0.54
CA ASP A 81 -16.29 7.10 0.48
C ASP A 81 -17.06 6.73 1.73
N THR A 82 -17.74 7.73 2.31
CA THR A 82 -18.64 7.52 3.42
C THR A 82 -20.02 8.01 3.04
N LYS A 83 -21.00 7.23 3.39
CA LYS A 83 -22.38 7.54 3.09
C LYS A 83 -23.13 7.83 4.37
#